data_9bc2f8dbbebdf3fee507b40fdec0fde0
#
_entry.id   9bc2f8dbbebdf3fee507b40fdec0fde0
#
_cell.length_a   1.000
_cell.length_b   1.000
_cell.length_c   1.000
_cell.angle_alpha   90.00
_cell.angle_beta   90.00
_cell.angle_gamma   90.00
#
_symmetry.space_group_name_H-M   'P 1'
#
loop_
_entity.id
_entity.type
_entity.pdbx_description
1 polymer ?
#
loop_
_entity_poly.entity_id
_entity_poly.type
_entity_poly.pdbx_seq_one_letter_code
_entity_poly.pdbx_strand_id
1 'polypeptide(L)'
;SLFEDNAEFGLGLRLAADLHTATARKRLEELRDELGDETVDAILDAPQQYESELSQQRARVDALKSRLDSMTGAKVEDLRSVADHLLRRSVWIVGGDGWAYDIGSAGVDHVLASGRNVNILVLDTEVYSNTGGQASKSTPLGAVAKFAAGGKVTTKKDMALQATAYGNVYVARVAMGADPQQTLKAFREAEAYDGPSLILAYSHCIAHGIDMRKGLDQQYAAVASG
;
A
#
# COMPACT_ATOMS: atom_id res chain seq x y z
N SER A 1 1.63 -2.82 -18.00
CA SER A 1 2.58 -3.76 -17.40
C SER A 1 2.38 -3.78 -15.89
N LEU A 2 2.68 -4.88 -15.24
CA LEU A 2 2.62 -5.02 -13.78
C LEU A 2 4.03 -5.08 -13.15
N PHE A 3 5.03 -4.62 -13.86
CA PHE A 3 6.41 -4.67 -13.44
C PHE A 3 6.96 -3.27 -13.13
N GLU A 4 7.54 -2.60 -14.12
CA GLU A 4 8.13 -1.29 -13.92
C GLU A 4 7.12 -0.19 -13.59
N ASP A 5 5.92 -0.25 -14.12
CA ASP A 5 4.83 0.72 -13.96
C ASP A 5 3.84 0.38 -12.83
N ASN A 6 4.18 -0.55 -11.95
CA ASN A 6 3.33 -0.99 -10.85
C ASN A 6 2.93 0.15 -9.90
N ALA A 7 3.83 1.10 -9.68
CA ALA A 7 3.55 2.26 -8.82
C ALA A 7 2.49 3.18 -9.44
N GLU A 8 2.64 3.51 -10.72
CA GLU A 8 1.73 4.38 -11.47
C GLU A 8 0.35 3.73 -11.61
N PHE A 9 0.32 2.42 -11.84
CA PHE A 9 -0.93 1.66 -11.88
C PHE A 9 -1.66 1.74 -10.52
N GLY A 10 -0.95 1.53 -9.41
CA GLY A 10 -1.51 1.66 -8.07
C GLY A 10 -1.99 3.08 -7.74
N LEU A 11 -1.26 4.10 -8.17
CA LEU A 11 -1.71 5.50 -8.08
C LEU A 11 -3.00 5.71 -8.87
N GLY A 12 -3.10 5.16 -10.08
CA GLY A 12 -4.32 5.21 -10.88
C GLY A 12 -5.52 4.60 -10.16
N LEU A 13 -5.33 3.45 -9.47
CA LEU A 13 -6.37 2.85 -8.62
C LEU A 13 -6.79 3.77 -7.46
N ARG A 14 -5.82 4.47 -6.83
CA ARG A 14 -6.13 5.43 -5.75
C ARG A 14 -6.94 6.61 -6.28
N LEU A 15 -6.53 7.19 -7.40
CA LEU A 15 -7.25 8.31 -8.02
C LEU A 15 -8.69 7.93 -8.42
N ALA A 16 -8.87 6.73 -8.98
CA ALA A 16 -10.18 6.21 -9.30
C ALA A 16 -11.04 6.01 -8.04
N ALA A 17 -10.47 5.44 -6.97
CA ALA A 17 -11.18 5.27 -5.70
C ALA A 17 -11.59 6.61 -5.08
N ASP A 18 -10.71 7.63 -5.11
CA ASP A 18 -11.02 8.98 -4.62
C ASP A 18 -12.17 9.62 -5.42
N LEU A 19 -12.13 9.52 -6.76
CA LEU A 19 -13.18 10.03 -7.62
C LEU A 19 -14.54 9.35 -7.36
N HIS A 20 -14.54 8.03 -7.25
CA HIS A 20 -15.76 7.28 -6.95
C HIS A 20 -16.31 7.61 -5.56
N THR A 21 -15.45 7.75 -4.54
CA THR A 21 -15.84 8.17 -3.20
C THR A 21 -16.47 9.58 -3.22
N ALA A 22 -15.83 10.54 -3.89
CA ALA A 22 -16.36 11.89 -4.03
C ALA A 22 -17.72 11.89 -4.75
N THR A 23 -17.86 11.07 -5.80
CA THR A 23 -19.11 10.90 -6.54
C THR A 23 -20.21 10.31 -5.64
N ALA A 24 -19.90 9.24 -4.91
CA ALA A 24 -20.86 8.58 -4.01
C ALA A 24 -21.36 9.55 -2.91
N ARG A 25 -20.44 10.29 -2.28
CA ARG A 25 -20.79 11.32 -1.27
C ARG A 25 -21.69 12.40 -1.87
N LYS A 26 -21.38 12.88 -3.05
CA LYS A 26 -22.21 13.88 -3.76
C LYS A 26 -23.61 13.33 -4.08
N ARG A 27 -23.71 12.10 -4.59
CA ARG A 27 -25.01 11.47 -4.92
C ARG A 27 -25.84 11.20 -3.65
N LEU A 28 -25.20 10.81 -2.55
CA LEU A 28 -25.88 10.66 -1.26
C LEU A 28 -26.44 12.00 -0.78
N GLU A 29 -25.69 13.07 -0.89
CA GLU A 29 -26.11 14.41 -0.52
C GLU A 29 -27.28 14.92 -1.38
N GLU A 30 -27.30 14.61 -2.69
CA GLU A 30 -28.37 14.97 -3.62
C GLU A 30 -29.72 14.27 -3.32
N LEU A 31 -29.71 13.23 -2.49
CA LEU A 31 -30.90 12.50 -2.01
C LEU A 31 -31.20 12.75 -0.54
N ARG A 32 -30.62 13.79 0.06
CA ARG A 32 -30.77 14.11 1.49
C ARG A 32 -32.23 14.25 1.92
N ASP A 33 -33.05 14.96 1.13
CA ASP A 33 -34.45 15.21 1.44
C ASP A 33 -35.28 13.90 1.47
N GLU A 34 -34.95 12.94 0.62
CA GLU A 34 -35.64 11.64 0.51
C GLU A 34 -35.13 10.62 1.53
N LEU A 35 -33.82 10.68 1.89
CA LEU A 35 -33.19 9.76 2.82
C LEU A 35 -33.23 10.23 4.27
N GLY A 36 -33.36 11.55 4.50
CA GLY A 36 -33.34 12.20 5.79
C GLY A 36 -31.92 12.49 6.30
N ASP A 37 -31.78 13.63 6.98
CA ASP A 37 -30.51 14.16 7.49
C ASP A 37 -29.76 13.15 8.35
N GLU A 38 -30.42 12.50 9.29
CA GLU A 38 -29.82 11.53 10.20
C GLU A 38 -29.12 10.38 9.45
N THR A 39 -29.74 9.86 8.39
CA THR A 39 -29.15 8.78 7.58
C THR A 39 -27.93 9.26 6.81
N VAL A 40 -28.04 10.44 6.17
CA VAL A 40 -26.98 11.00 5.35
C VAL A 40 -25.78 11.38 6.20
N ASP A 41 -25.99 12.09 7.30
CA ASP A 41 -24.93 12.52 8.20
C ASP A 41 -24.24 11.33 8.88
N ALA A 42 -25.00 10.31 9.32
CA ALA A 42 -24.44 9.10 9.90
C ALA A 42 -23.48 8.35 8.95
N ILE A 43 -23.70 8.46 7.64
CA ILE A 43 -22.80 7.85 6.62
C ILE A 43 -21.65 8.77 6.28
N LEU A 44 -21.90 10.07 6.08
CA LEU A 44 -20.88 11.03 5.64
C LEU A 44 -19.84 11.35 6.70
N ASP A 45 -20.26 11.40 7.99
CA ASP A 45 -19.41 11.78 9.12
C ASP A 45 -18.82 10.55 9.85
N ALA A 46 -19.14 9.34 9.38
CA ALA A 46 -18.65 8.12 10.01
C ALA A 46 -17.13 8.04 10.01
N PRO A 47 -16.47 7.84 11.14
CA PRO A 47 -15.07 7.48 11.18
C PRO A 47 -14.89 6.10 10.54
N GLN A 48 -13.78 5.92 9.80
CA GLN A 48 -13.48 4.67 9.11
C GLN A 48 -11.99 4.33 9.25
N GLN A 49 -11.43 4.55 10.42
CA GLN A 49 -10.02 4.30 10.70
C GLN A 49 -9.78 2.88 11.21
N TYR A 50 -10.67 2.36 12.05
CA TYR A 50 -10.55 1.05 12.67
C TYR A 50 -11.56 0.06 12.10
N GLU A 51 -11.27 -1.25 12.20
CA GLU A 51 -12.16 -2.30 11.66
C GLU A 51 -13.55 -2.28 12.29
N SER A 52 -13.68 -1.93 13.57
CA SER A 52 -14.97 -1.76 14.22
C SER A 52 -15.82 -0.65 13.59
N GLU A 53 -15.20 0.45 13.20
CA GLU A 53 -15.85 1.59 12.53
C GLU A 53 -16.22 1.24 11.09
N LEU A 54 -15.30 0.56 10.38
CA LEU A 54 -15.57 0.04 9.03
C LEU A 54 -16.72 -0.96 9.03
N SER A 55 -16.80 -1.84 10.03
CA SER A 55 -17.91 -2.79 10.17
C SER A 55 -19.26 -2.08 10.37
N GLN A 56 -19.29 -1.02 11.20
CA GLN A 56 -20.47 -0.19 11.38
C GLN A 56 -20.85 0.55 10.08
N GLN A 57 -19.88 1.07 9.37
CA GLN A 57 -20.11 1.75 8.10
C GLN A 57 -20.63 0.79 7.03
N ARG A 58 -20.12 -0.44 6.95
CA ARG A 58 -20.67 -1.49 6.08
C ARG A 58 -22.16 -1.71 6.37
N ALA A 59 -22.52 -1.84 7.62
CA ALA A 59 -23.93 -2.02 8.00
C ALA A 59 -24.82 -0.82 7.58
N ARG A 60 -24.31 0.43 7.71
CA ARG A 60 -25.03 1.62 7.25
C ARG A 60 -25.21 1.63 5.71
N VAL A 61 -24.14 1.29 4.98
CA VAL A 61 -24.17 1.23 3.51
C VAL A 61 -25.10 0.11 3.03
N ASP A 62 -25.13 -1.04 3.68
CA ASP A 62 -26.05 -2.13 3.35
C ASP A 62 -27.52 -1.74 3.63
N ALA A 63 -27.79 -1.04 4.73
CA ALA A 63 -29.10 -0.49 5.02
C ALA A 63 -29.51 0.58 3.98
N LEU A 64 -28.59 1.47 3.58
CA LEU A 64 -28.82 2.42 2.50
C LEU A 64 -29.20 1.71 1.20
N LYS A 65 -28.42 0.71 0.78
CA LYS A 65 -28.69 -0.06 -0.45
C LYS A 65 -30.06 -0.71 -0.42
N SER A 66 -30.43 -1.33 0.71
CA SER A 66 -31.75 -1.93 0.89
C SER A 66 -32.89 -0.89 0.78
N ARG A 67 -32.67 0.33 1.27
CA ARG A 67 -33.64 1.42 1.13
C ARG A 67 -33.73 1.90 -0.33
N LEU A 68 -32.59 2.04 -1.02
CA LEU A 68 -32.55 2.44 -2.44
C LEU A 68 -33.26 1.41 -3.33
N ASP A 69 -33.28 0.11 -2.96
CA ASP A 69 -33.98 -0.94 -3.71
C ASP A 69 -35.49 -0.77 -3.72
N SER A 70 -36.03 -0.05 -2.73
CA SER A 70 -37.47 0.29 -2.64
C SER A 70 -37.80 1.64 -3.31
N MET A 71 -36.81 2.38 -3.79
CA MET A 71 -36.96 3.70 -4.42
C MET A 71 -36.73 3.61 -5.94
N THR A 72 -37.24 4.60 -6.67
CA THR A 72 -37.11 4.70 -8.14
C THR A 72 -36.69 6.11 -8.53
N GLY A 73 -36.00 6.22 -9.66
CA GLY A 73 -35.55 7.48 -10.21
C GLY A 73 -34.08 7.49 -10.60
N ALA A 74 -33.70 8.38 -11.51
CA ALA A 74 -32.33 8.43 -12.05
C ALA A 74 -31.27 8.69 -10.95
N LYS A 75 -31.55 9.60 -10.01
CA LYS A 75 -30.64 9.89 -8.90
C LYS A 75 -30.45 8.66 -7.97
N VAL A 76 -31.51 7.88 -7.77
CA VAL A 76 -31.45 6.65 -6.95
C VAL A 76 -30.58 5.61 -7.63
N GLU A 77 -30.74 5.39 -8.94
CA GLU A 77 -29.92 4.46 -9.71
C GLU A 77 -28.44 4.92 -9.73
N ASP A 78 -28.21 6.22 -9.89
CA ASP A 78 -26.86 6.80 -9.83
C ASP A 78 -26.19 6.49 -8.48
N LEU A 79 -26.87 6.76 -7.34
CA LEU A 79 -26.34 6.46 -6.01
C LEU A 79 -26.14 4.95 -5.80
N ARG A 80 -27.11 4.13 -6.22
CA ARG A 80 -27.01 2.68 -6.10
C ARG A 80 -25.77 2.12 -6.78
N SER A 81 -25.41 2.66 -7.96
CA SER A 81 -24.24 2.22 -8.73
C SER A 81 -22.90 2.49 -8.05
N VAL A 82 -22.85 3.49 -7.16
CA VAL A 82 -21.61 3.95 -6.50
C VAL A 82 -21.62 3.81 -4.96
N ALA A 83 -22.70 3.30 -4.37
CA ALA A 83 -22.89 3.27 -2.92
C ALA A 83 -21.77 2.53 -2.16
N ASP A 84 -21.18 1.49 -2.76
CA ASP A 84 -20.05 0.75 -2.17
C ASP A 84 -18.79 1.62 -2.01
N HIS A 85 -18.70 2.75 -2.69
CA HIS A 85 -17.60 3.71 -2.55
C HIS A 85 -17.79 4.70 -1.39
N LEU A 86 -18.88 4.59 -0.60
CA LEU A 86 -19.03 5.24 0.70
C LEU A 86 -18.19 4.54 1.80
N LEU A 87 -17.65 3.36 1.48
CA LEU A 87 -16.68 2.66 2.33
C LEU A 87 -15.25 3.08 1.96
N ARG A 88 -14.43 3.37 2.99
CA ARG A 88 -13.00 3.65 2.80
C ARG A 88 -12.33 2.48 2.08
N ARG A 89 -11.52 2.81 1.09
CA ARG A 89 -10.70 1.85 0.34
C ARG A 89 -9.23 2.12 0.57
N SER A 90 -8.53 1.07 0.96
CA SER A 90 -7.08 1.05 1.07
C SER A 90 -6.47 0.60 -0.25
N VAL A 91 -5.36 1.20 -0.65
CA VAL A 91 -4.58 0.81 -1.83
C VAL A 91 -3.17 0.44 -1.40
N TRP A 92 -2.79 -0.80 -1.65
CA TRP A 92 -1.46 -1.33 -1.40
C TRP A 92 -0.79 -1.68 -2.72
N ILE A 93 0.40 -1.13 -2.93
CA ILE A 93 1.30 -1.45 -4.04
C ILE A 93 2.39 -2.34 -3.49
N VAL A 94 2.54 -3.55 -4.03
CA VAL A 94 3.51 -4.52 -3.55
C VAL A 94 4.47 -4.88 -4.68
N GLY A 95 5.77 -4.82 -4.40
CA GLY A 95 6.78 -5.19 -5.39
C GLY A 95 8.15 -5.51 -4.77
N GLY A 96 9.07 -5.98 -5.60
CA GLY A 96 10.43 -6.33 -5.20
C GLY A 96 11.40 -5.15 -5.27
N ASP A 97 12.61 -5.38 -4.77
CA ASP A 97 13.67 -4.36 -4.75
C ASP A 97 14.14 -3.97 -6.16
N GLY A 98 14.23 -4.91 -7.11
CA GLY A 98 14.58 -4.60 -8.49
C GLY A 98 13.60 -3.62 -9.14
N TRP A 99 12.32 -3.71 -8.82
CA TRP A 99 11.33 -2.71 -9.21
C TRP A 99 11.56 -1.39 -8.47
N ALA A 100 11.50 -1.40 -7.15
CA ALA A 100 11.44 -0.17 -6.36
C ALA A 100 12.75 0.63 -6.39
N TYR A 101 13.91 -0.03 -6.40
CA TYR A 101 15.21 0.62 -6.36
C TYR A 101 15.75 0.96 -7.74
N ASP A 102 15.29 0.26 -8.80
CA ASP A 102 15.83 0.34 -10.16
C ASP A 102 14.78 0.74 -11.19
N ILE A 103 14.14 -0.24 -11.85
CA ILE A 103 13.36 0.02 -13.07
C ILE A 103 12.07 0.83 -12.83
N GLY A 104 11.43 0.70 -11.68
CA GLY A 104 10.22 1.42 -11.28
C GLY A 104 10.47 2.57 -10.30
N SER A 105 11.75 2.92 -10.04
CA SER A 105 12.09 3.90 -8.99
C SER A 105 11.50 5.29 -9.24
N ALA A 106 11.38 5.73 -10.49
CA ALA A 106 10.76 7.00 -10.83
C ALA A 106 9.25 7.02 -10.54
N GLY A 107 8.56 5.92 -10.82
CA GLY A 107 7.14 5.77 -10.48
C GLY A 107 6.90 5.74 -8.97
N VAL A 108 7.73 5.02 -8.22
CA VAL A 108 7.68 5.02 -6.75
C VAL A 108 7.89 6.43 -6.20
N ASP A 109 8.90 7.14 -6.68
CA ASP A 109 9.19 8.53 -6.32
C ASP A 109 7.98 9.44 -6.58
N HIS A 110 7.37 9.33 -7.78
CA HIS A 110 6.18 10.09 -8.15
C HIS A 110 4.98 9.81 -7.23
N VAL A 111 4.75 8.55 -6.86
CA VAL A 111 3.67 8.17 -5.93
C VAL A 111 3.90 8.78 -4.55
N LEU A 112 5.13 8.71 -4.01
CA LEU A 112 5.47 9.32 -2.73
C LEU A 112 5.31 10.85 -2.78
N ALA A 113 5.75 11.49 -3.87
CA ALA A 113 5.60 12.93 -4.10
C ALA A 113 4.15 13.37 -4.24
N SER A 114 3.22 12.48 -4.65
CA SER A 114 1.82 12.82 -4.87
C SER A 114 1.06 13.21 -3.59
N GLY A 115 1.56 12.84 -2.43
CA GLY A 115 0.89 13.05 -1.13
C GLY A 115 -0.41 12.24 -0.96
N ARG A 116 -0.75 11.35 -1.91
CA ARG A 116 -1.98 10.54 -1.84
C ARG A 116 -1.85 9.40 -0.83
N ASN A 117 -2.98 9.02 -0.24
CA ASN A 117 -3.05 7.90 0.70
C ASN A 117 -2.89 6.56 -0.04
N VAL A 118 -1.63 6.15 -0.23
CA VAL A 118 -1.22 4.91 -0.89
C VAL A 118 -0.14 4.25 -0.05
N ASN A 119 -0.27 2.96 0.19
CA ASN A 119 0.72 2.17 0.91
C ASN A 119 1.60 1.41 -0.08
N ILE A 120 2.92 1.57 0.03
CA ILE A 120 3.91 0.86 -0.79
C ILE A 120 4.65 -0.13 0.09
N LEU A 121 4.59 -1.41 -0.27
CA LEU A 121 5.35 -2.48 0.36
C LEU A 121 6.42 -2.98 -0.60
N VAL A 122 7.67 -2.80 -0.23
CA VAL A 122 8.82 -3.33 -0.96
C VAL A 122 9.31 -4.60 -0.27
N LEU A 123 9.27 -5.72 -0.97
CA LEU A 123 9.90 -6.97 -0.55
C LEU A 123 11.37 -6.91 -0.96
N ASP A 124 12.19 -6.45 -0.02
CA ASP A 124 13.62 -6.18 -0.25
C ASP A 124 14.44 -7.45 -0.07
N THR A 125 14.62 -8.19 -1.15
CA THR A 125 15.45 -9.41 -1.21
C THR A 125 16.90 -9.12 -1.56
N GLU A 126 17.24 -7.86 -1.82
CA GLU A 126 18.58 -7.38 -2.16
C GLU A 126 19.14 -7.93 -3.49
N VAL A 127 18.27 -8.52 -4.32
CA VAL A 127 18.58 -9.00 -5.67
C VAL A 127 17.32 -9.00 -6.54
N TYR A 128 17.50 -9.01 -7.88
CA TYR A 128 16.40 -9.32 -8.80
C TYR A 128 15.99 -10.79 -8.67
N SER A 129 15.03 -11.09 -7.78
CA SER A 129 14.62 -12.46 -7.47
C SER A 129 13.95 -13.17 -8.64
N ASN A 130 13.02 -12.50 -9.33
CA ASN A 130 12.20 -13.05 -10.41
C ASN A 130 13.02 -13.44 -11.66
N THR A 131 14.14 -12.79 -11.90
CA THR A 131 15.03 -13.05 -13.05
C THR A 131 16.22 -13.93 -12.69
N GLY A 132 16.39 -14.28 -11.41
CA GLY A 132 17.33 -15.29 -10.95
C GLY A 132 18.57 -14.76 -10.20
N GLY A 133 18.47 -13.64 -9.50
CA GLY A 133 19.47 -13.20 -8.53
C GLY A 133 20.55 -12.25 -9.06
N GLN A 134 20.18 -11.37 -9.99
CA GLN A 134 21.08 -10.29 -10.44
C GLN A 134 21.20 -9.20 -9.35
N ALA A 135 22.35 -8.52 -9.33
CA ALA A 135 22.55 -7.38 -8.45
C ALA A 135 21.58 -6.23 -8.78
N SER A 136 20.91 -5.68 -7.75
CA SER A 136 20.09 -4.47 -7.80
C SER A 136 20.81 -3.30 -7.10
N LYS A 137 20.22 -2.11 -7.13
CA LYS A 137 20.69 -0.99 -6.28
C LYS A 137 20.44 -1.25 -4.79
N SER A 138 19.60 -2.23 -4.45
CA SER A 138 19.40 -2.71 -3.08
C SER A 138 20.50 -3.67 -2.61
N THR A 139 21.25 -4.29 -3.49
CA THR A 139 22.33 -5.22 -3.14
C THR A 139 23.42 -4.49 -2.35
N PRO A 140 23.84 -5.00 -1.17
CA PRO A 140 24.87 -4.37 -0.34
C PRO A 140 26.25 -4.32 -1.00
N LEU A 141 27.10 -3.41 -0.53
CA LEU A 141 28.49 -3.34 -0.91
C LEU A 141 29.20 -4.67 -0.61
N GLY A 142 29.95 -5.19 -1.56
CA GLY A 142 30.72 -6.44 -1.43
C GLY A 142 29.91 -7.72 -1.61
N ALA A 143 28.56 -7.65 -1.63
CA ALA A 143 27.73 -8.82 -1.83
C ALA A 143 27.88 -9.42 -3.24
N VAL A 144 27.99 -10.74 -3.31
CA VAL A 144 28.09 -11.50 -4.56
C VAL A 144 26.69 -11.78 -5.11
N ALA A 145 26.48 -11.44 -6.36
CA ALA A 145 25.23 -11.72 -7.10
C ALA A 145 25.54 -11.90 -8.57
N LYS A 146 24.57 -12.31 -9.40
CA LYS A 146 24.75 -12.28 -10.86
C LYS A 146 25.06 -10.85 -11.31
N PHE A 147 25.99 -10.70 -12.23
CA PHE A 147 26.59 -9.44 -12.69
C PHE A 147 27.44 -8.70 -11.63
N ALA A 148 27.66 -9.31 -10.48
CA ALA A 148 28.57 -8.83 -9.43
C ALA A 148 29.32 -10.01 -8.81
N ALA A 149 29.96 -10.86 -9.65
CA ALA A 149 30.68 -12.07 -9.20
C ALA A 149 31.88 -11.76 -8.31
N GLY A 150 32.51 -10.62 -8.47
CA GLY A 150 33.60 -10.11 -7.62
C GLY A 150 33.14 -9.29 -6.41
N GLY A 151 31.86 -9.26 -6.15
CA GLY A 151 31.23 -8.39 -5.15
C GLY A 151 30.80 -7.05 -5.74
N LYS A 152 29.63 -6.54 -5.31
CA LYS A 152 29.13 -5.23 -5.73
C LYS A 152 30.06 -4.12 -5.24
N VAL A 153 30.44 -3.24 -6.12
CA VAL A 153 31.44 -2.17 -5.86
C VAL A 153 30.80 -0.87 -5.31
N THR A 154 29.47 -0.79 -5.27
CA THR A 154 28.75 0.39 -4.80
C THR A 154 27.87 0.04 -3.59
N THR A 155 27.61 1.03 -2.73
CA THR A 155 26.73 0.88 -1.56
C THR A 155 25.28 0.64 -1.96
N LYS A 156 24.50 0.07 -1.06
CA LYS A 156 23.06 -0.01 -1.17
C LYS A 156 22.44 1.40 -1.22
N LYS A 157 21.54 1.63 -2.16
CA LYS A 157 20.73 2.85 -2.22
C LYS A 157 19.88 2.96 -0.95
N ASP A 158 19.92 4.08 -0.25
CA ASP A 158 19.06 4.29 0.91
C ASP A 158 17.70 4.88 0.50
N MET A 159 16.77 4.00 0.17
CA MET A 159 15.42 4.37 -0.25
C MET A 159 14.60 4.97 0.90
N ALA A 160 14.81 4.51 2.14
CA ALA A 160 14.11 5.07 3.29
C ALA A 160 14.51 6.53 3.52
N LEU A 161 15.80 6.84 3.45
CA LEU A 161 16.30 8.22 3.57
C LEU A 161 15.74 9.12 2.46
N GLN A 162 15.68 8.62 1.21
CA GLN A 162 15.08 9.36 0.10
C GLN A 162 13.58 9.65 0.36
N ALA A 163 12.82 8.66 0.82
CA ALA A 163 11.41 8.83 1.12
C ALA A 163 11.17 9.81 2.29
N THR A 164 12.00 9.79 3.33
CA THR A 164 11.89 10.71 4.46
C THR A 164 12.16 12.18 4.07
N ALA A 165 12.89 12.41 2.98
CA ALA A 165 13.15 13.77 2.50
C ALA A 165 11.89 14.52 2.04
N TYR A 166 10.80 13.81 1.71
CA TYR A 166 9.50 14.44 1.43
C TYR A 166 8.83 15.07 2.65
N GLY A 167 9.17 14.62 3.87
CA GLY A 167 8.64 15.16 5.13
C GLY A 167 7.19 14.73 5.47
N ASN A 168 6.45 14.19 4.52
CA ASN A 168 5.05 13.77 4.65
C ASN A 168 4.82 12.31 4.25
N VAL A 169 5.84 11.47 4.32
CA VAL A 169 5.79 10.04 4.02
C VAL A 169 6.01 9.26 5.31
N TYR A 170 5.11 8.32 5.62
CA TYR A 170 5.38 7.33 6.65
C TYR A 170 6.40 6.32 6.12
N VAL A 171 7.49 6.11 6.84
CA VAL A 171 8.56 5.19 6.41
C VAL A 171 8.88 4.20 7.51
N ALA A 172 8.89 2.91 7.16
CA ALA A 172 9.32 1.85 8.07
C ALA A 172 10.26 0.87 7.38
N ARG A 173 11.25 0.36 8.13
CA ARG A 173 12.05 -0.81 7.75
C ARG A 173 11.70 -1.94 8.70
N VAL A 174 11.36 -3.10 8.18
CA VAL A 174 10.93 -4.26 8.95
C VAL A 174 11.59 -5.54 8.49
N ALA A 175 11.74 -6.50 9.42
CA ALA A 175 12.12 -7.87 9.14
C ALA A 175 11.27 -8.79 10.01
N MET A 176 10.27 -9.45 9.42
CA MET A 176 9.28 -10.23 10.15
C MET A 176 9.92 -11.35 11.00
N GLY A 177 10.98 -11.98 10.51
CA GLY A 177 11.71 -13.03 11.23
C GLY A 177 12.52 -12.51 12.42
N ALA A 178 12.88 -11.22 12.43
CA ALA A 178 13.59 -10.59 13.54
C ALA A 178 12.63 -10.04 14.60
N ASP A 179 11.60 -9.30 14.16
CA ASP A 179 10.58 -8.73 15.04
C ASP A 179 9.20 -8.71 14.36
N PRO A 180 8.37 -9.74 14.59
CA PRO A 180 7.03 -9.79 14.03
C PRO A 180 6.09 -8.73 14.63
N GLN A 181 6.32 -8.26 15.86
CA GLN A 181 5.48 -7.25 16.49
C GLN A 181 5.75 -5.87 15.89
N GLN A 182 7.02 -5.52 15.65
CA GLN A 182 7.40 -4.31 14.93
C GLN A 182 6.82 -4.32 13.52
N THR A 183 6.89 -5.45 12.83
CA THR A 183 6.31 -5.61 11.49
C THR A 183 4.80 -5.35 11.51
N LEU A 184 4.05 -5.99 12.41
CA LEU A 184 2.61 -5.78 12.54
C LEU A 184 2.26 -4.32 12.88
N LYS A 185 3.05 -3.70 13.77
CA LYS A 185 2.89 -2.29 14.13
C LYS A 185 3.07 -1.38 12.91
N ALA A 186 4.12 -1.60 12.11
CA ALA A 186 4.39 -0.81 10.92
C ALA A 186 3.23 -0.88 9.90
N PHE A 187 2.64 -2.06 9.68
CA PHE A 187 1.48 -2.20 8.79
C PHE A 187 0.25 -1.45 9.33
N ARG A 188 -0.01 -1.51 10.63
CA ARG A 188 -1.13 -0.80 11.25
C ARG A 188 -0.95 0.72 11.18
N GLU A 189 0.26 1.19 11.43
CA GLU A 189 0.58 2.62 11.36
C GLU A 189 0.49 3.15 9.92
N ALA A 190 0.99 2.39 8.93
CA ALA A 190 0.87 2.73 7.53
C ALA A 190 -0.60 2.80 7.07
N GLU A 191 -1.43 1.83 7.50
CA GLU A 191 -2.87 1.82 7.16
C GLU A 191 -3.63 2.99 7.81
N ALA A 192 -3.21 3.41 9.00
CA ALA A 192 -3.83 4.52 9.72
C ALA A 192 -3.33 5.90 9.27
N TYR A 193 -2.19 5.96 8.58
CA TYR A 193 -1.60 7.22 8.13
C TYR A 193 -2.39 7.81 6.96
N ASP A 194 -2.71 9.09 7.04
CA ASP A 194 -3.41 9.80 5.96
C ASP A 194 -2.39 10.47 5.03
N GLY A 195 -1.76 9.66 4.21
CA GLY A 195 -0.72 10.06 3.28
C GLY A 195 0.00 8.86 2.67
N PRO A 196 1.05 9.07 1.89
CA PRO A 196 1.83 7.98 1.32
C PRO A 196 2.66 7.28 2.40
N SER A 197 2.69 5.95 2.34
CA SER A 197 3.48 5.11 3.23
C SER A 197 4.43 4.22 2.46
N LEU A 198 5.64 4.03 2.98
CA LEU A 198 6.66 3.14 2.42
C LEU A 198 7.12 2.16 3.51
N ILE A 199 6.89 0.87 3.30
CA ILE A 199 7.44 -0.19 4.14
C ILE A 199 8.49 -0.95 3.33
N LEU A 200 9.74 -0.95 3.79
CA LEU A 200 10.83 -1.74 3.26
C LEU A 200 10.94 -3.01 4.11
N ALA A 201 10.44 -4.11 3.59
CA ALA A 201 10.43 -5.40 4.27
C ALA A 201 11.62 -6.25 3.81
N TYR A 202 12.66 -6.36 4.65
CA TYR A 202 13.74 -7.29 4.38
C TYR A 202 13.20 -8.70 4.20
N SER A 203 13.52 -9.31 3.09
CA SER A 203 12.96 -10.60 2.66
C SER A 203 14.08 -11.56 2.25
N HIS A 204 13.99 -12.80 2.69
CA HIS A 204 14.89 -13.85 2.23
C HIS A 204 14.54 -14.31 0.80
N CYS A 205 15.53 -14.81 0.08
CA CYS A 205 15.35 -15.29 -1.30
C CYS A 205 16.15 -16.55 -1.56
N ILE A 206 15.58 -17.49 -2.30
CA ILE A 206 16.26 -18.72 -2.73
C ILE A 206 17.52 -18.43 -3.57
N ALA A 207 17.58 -17.29 -4.25
CA ALA A 207 18.74 -16.87 -5.02
C ALA A 207 20.00 -16.67 -4.17
N HIS A 208 19.85 -16.52 -2.85
CA HIS A 208 20.97 -16.50 -1.89
C HIS A 208 21.48 -17.89 -1.48
N GLY A 209 20.92 -18.98 -2.04
CA GLY A 209 21.33 -20.35 -1.73
C GLY A 209 20.88 -20.86 -0.36
N ILE A 210 19.89 -20.24 0.26
CA ILE A 210 19.38 -20.63 1.57
C ILE A 210 18.27 -21.69 1.48
N ASP A 211 18.06 -22.44 2.57
CA ASP A 211 16.88 -23.27 2.75
C ASP A 211 15.68 -22.36 3.10
N MET A 212 14.72 -22.23 2.18
CA MET A 212 13.54 -21.37 2.34
C MET A 212 12.67 -21.70 3.55
N ARG A 213 12.73 -22.95 4.04
CA ARG A 213 12.03 -23.33 5.29
C ARG A 213 12.59 -22.63 6.53
N LYS A 214 13.84 -22.16 6.46
CA LYS A 214 14.53 -21.40 7.52
C LYS A 214 14.59 -19.91 7.23
N GLY A 215 13.73 -19.41 6.34
CA GLY A 215 13.76 -18.01 5.88
C GLY A 215 13.64 -16.99 7.00
N LEU A 216 12.79 -17.25 8.00
CA LEU A 216 12.63 -16.36 9.15
C LEU A 216 13.88 -16.34 10.04
N ASP A 217 14.53 -17.51 10.23
CA ASP A 217 15.80 -17.60 10.98
C ASP A 217 16.90 -16.82 10.26
N GLN A 218 16.92 -16.85 8.92
CA GLN A 218 17.86 -16.07 8.12
C GLN A 218 17.61 -14.56 8.25
N GLN A 219 16.34 -14.12 8.29
CA GLN A 219 16.02 -12.71 8.55
C GLN A 219 16.51 -12.27 9.93
N TYR A 220 16.29 -13.09 10.95
CA TYR A 220 16.80 -12.82 12.30
C TYR A 220 18.33 -12.69 12.31
N ALA A 221 19.03 -13.66 11.70
CA ALA A 221 20.50 -13.65 11.64
C ALA A 221 21.04 -12.42 10.89
N ALA A 222 20.39 -12.03 9.78
CA ALA A 222 20.77 -10.85 9.01
C ALA A 222 20.65 -9.56 9.85
N VAL A 223 19.53 -9.38 10.57
CA VAL A 223 19.36 -8.20 11.45
C VAL A 223 20.34 -8.23 12.63
N ALA A 224 20.62 -9.40 13.21
CA ALA A 224 21.59 -9.54 14.32
C ALA A 224 23.04 -9.27 13.90
N SER A 225 23.36 -9.39 12.61
CA SER A 225 24.71 -9.11 12.08
C SER A 225 24.98 -7.64 11.79
N GLY A 226 23.97 -6.77 11.84
CA GLY A 226 24.04 -5.34 11.54
C GLY A 226 23.63 -5.06 10.12
#